data_a6609fea9fe9757cda7de01c051a5d52
#
_entry.id   a6609fea9fe9757cda7de01c051a5d52
#
_cell.length_a   1.000
_cell.length_b   1.000
_cell.length_c   1.000
_cell.angle_alpha   90.00
_cell.angle_beta   90.00
_cell.angle_gamma   90.00
#
_symmetry.space_group_name_H-M   'P 1'
#
loop_
_entity.id
_entity.type
_entity.pdbx_description
1 polymer ?
#
loop_
_entity_poly.entity_id
_entity_poly.type
_entity_poly.pdbx_seq_one_letter_code
_entity_poly.pdbx_strand_id
1 'polypeptide(L)'
;MNEDQTHGTEELEASTNFEQEQSPEVMSDEEEIGNLSVSEDAEHEGVTDTSIEDLEIKLIAEEDKYVRLVAEFTNYRRRVQQEISAARQRGQADLLRGFLEVLDDLERVSETDVNSTSVKTLVEGIGLVERKYQQELELAGVESIDPLGEVFNPQFMEGMATVSTENSEEEGKVSEVFQKGYRLEDKLLRVARVSVFKVDSP
;
A
#
# COMPACT_ATOMS: atom_id res chain seq x y z
N MET A 1 54.59 1.81 -26.31
CA MET A 1 53.64 2.83 -26.74
C MET A 1 52.35 2.44 -26.05
N ASN A 2 52.21 2.79 -24.79
CA ASN A 2 51.54 3.96 -24.20
C ASN A 2 50.20 4.20 -24.87
N GLU A 3 49.08 4.06 -24.15
CA GLU A 3 48.50 4.99 -23.16
C GLU A 3 47.38 4.28 -22.42
N ASP A 4 47.46 4.26 -21.25
CA ASP A 4 46.78 4.69 -20.03
C ASP A 4 45.46 5.48 -20.26
N GLN A 5 44.32 4.90 -19.82
CA GLN A 5 43.13 5.68 -19.45
C GLN A 5 42.36 4.99 -18.36
N THR A 6 42.56 5.52 -17.19
CA THR A 6 41.76 5.42 -15.96
C THR A 6 40.29 5.75 -16.24
N HIS A 7 39.38 4.84 -15.85
CA HIS A 7 37.96 5.17 -15.70
C HIS A 7 37.57 5.12 -14.23
N GLY A 8 37.21 6.31 -13.75
CA GLY A 8 36.75 6.55 -12.42
C GLY A 8 35.43 5.84 -12.13
N THR A 9 35.41 5.23 -10.98
CA THR A 9 34.20 4.72 -10.32
C THR A 9 33.40 5.92 -9.78
N GLU A 10 32.29 6.25 -10.42
CA GLU A 10 31.26 7.12 -9.81
C GLU A 10 30.47 6.29 -8.81
N GLU A 11 30.73 6.56 -7.55
CA GLU A 11 29.88 6.18 -6.43
C GLU A 11 28.57 6.96 -6.51
N LEU A 12 27.48 6.27 -6.83
CA LEU A 12 26.12 6.79 -6.67
C LEU A 12 25.73 6.67 -5.19
N GLU A 13 25.96 7.76 -4.45
CA GLU A 13 25.35 7.98 -3.15
C GLU A 13 23.84 8.14 -3.31
N ALA A 14 23.11 7.07 -3.02
CA ALA A 14 21.67 7.10 -2.84
C ALA A 14 21.36 7.76 -1.49
N SER A 15 21.05 9.04 -1.52
CA SER A 15 20.53 9.79 -0.37
C SER A 15 19.18 9.22 0.03
N THR A 16 19.17 8.38 1.05
CA THR A 16 17.94 8.00 1.76
C THR A 16 17.51 9.17 2.62
N ASN A 17 16.60 9.96 2.10
CA ASN A 17 15.91 10.99 2.86
C ASN A 17 14.95 10.30 3.82
N PHE A 18 15.36 10.14 5.07
CA PHE A 18 14.52 9.69 6.18
C PHE A 18 13.77 10.94 6.65
N GLU A 19 12.53 11.09 6.21
CA GLU A 19 11.62 12.09 6.77
C GLU A 19 11.46 11.84 8.27
N GLN A 20 11.93 12.80 9.05
CA GLN A 20 11.68 12.90 10.48
C GLN A 20 10.17 13.13 10.67
N GLU A 21 9.45 12.11 11.09
CA GLU A 21 8.12 12.27 11.66
C GLU A 21 8.23 13.15 12.91
N GLN A 22 7.52 14.26 12.83
CA GLN A 22 7.35 15.25 13.87
C GLN A 22 6.75 14.59 15.12
N SER A 23 7.45 14.77 16.22
CA SER A 23 6.93 14.54 17.57
C SER A 23 5.70 15.42 17.80
N PRO A 24 4.63 14.94 18.46
CA PRO A 24 3.51 15.79 18.80
C PRO A 24 3.95 16.91 19.74
N GLU A 25 3.67 18.14 19.35
CA GLU A 25 3.82 19.33 20.17
C GLU A 25 3.05 19.17 21.47
N VAL A 26 3.79 19.22 22.56
CA VAL A 26 3.21 19.36 23.89
C VAL A 26 2.68 20.81 23.98
N MET A 27 1.37 20.96 23.92
CA MET A 27 0.72 22.24 24.19
C MET A 27 1.06 22.63 25.64
N SER A 28 1.86 23.68 25.78
CA SER A 28 2.09 24.37 27.04
C SER A 28 0.89 25.28 27.32
N ASP A 29 -0.03 24.81 28.15
CA ASP A 29 -0.99 25.70 28.81
C ASP A 29 -0.24 26.50 29.87
N GLU A 30 0.17 27.71 29.53
CA GLU A 30 0.54 28.74 30.50
C GLU A 30 -0.74 29.28 31.13
N GLU A 31 -1.22 28.61 32.18
CA GLU A 31 -2.19 29.18 33.07
C GLU A 31 -1.56 30.25 33.96
N GLU A 32 -2.12 31.45 33.88
CA GLU A 32 -1.93 32.63 34.67
C GLU A 32 -1.79 32.29 36.18
N ILE A 33 -0.56 32.34 36.70
CA ILE A 33 -0.39 32.30 38.16
C ILE A 33 -0.71 33.67 38.73
N GLY A 34 -1.96 33.79 39.17
CA GLY A 34 -2.43 34.91 39.91
C GLY A 34 -1.58 35.14 41.19
N ASN A 35 -1.18 36.39 41.33
CA ASN A 35 -0.43 36.96 42.43
C ASN A 35 -1.06 36.62 43.80
N LEU A 36 -0.58 35.55 44.46
CA LEU A 36 -0.87 35.30 45.88
C LEU A 36 0.19 36.02 46.73
N SER A 37 -0.26 37.10 47.39
CA SER A 37 0.47 37.75 48.44
C SER A 37 0.80 36.73 49.56
N VAL A 38 2.06 36.38 49.68
CA VAL A 38 2.55 35.58 50.81
C VAL A 38 2.51 36.43 52.05
N SER A 39 1.59 36.15 52.96
CA SER A 39 1.70 36.57 54.34
C SER A 39 2.76 35.75 55.01
N GLU A 40 3.87 36.37 55.39
CA GLU A 40 4.89 35.85 56.27
C GLU A 40 4.27 35.71 57.69
N ASP A 41 3.72 34.56 57.97
CA ASP A 41 3.49 34.01 59.31
C ASP A 41 2.81 32.62 59.15
N ALA A 42 3.60 31.63 58.77
CA ALA A 42 3.23 30.25 58.98
C ALA A 42 4.47 29.53 59.46
N GLU A 43 4.38 29.10 60.71
CA GLU A 43 5.35 28.34 61.45
C GLU A 43 5.92 27.21 60.61
N HIS A 44 7.24 27.16 60.52
CA HIS A 44 8.02 26.11 59.88
C HIS A 44 7.90 24.81 60.71
N GLU A 45 6.71 24.19 60.69
CA GLU A 45 6.56 22.81 61.15
C GLU A 45 7.35 21.93 60.17
N GLY A 46 8.37 21.31 60.74
CA GLY A 46 9.34 20.49 60.03
C GLY A 46 8.67 19.52 59.03
N VAL A 47 8.94 19.72 57.76
CA VAL A 47 8.77 18.67 56.75
C VAL A 47 9.71 17.57 57.22
N THR A 48 9.15 16.56 57.87
CA THR A 48 9.91 15.48 58.50
C THR A 48 10.64 14.74 57.40
N ASP A 49 11.91 14.44 57.62
CA ASP A 49 12.80 13.64 56.73
C ASP A 49 12.09 12.39 56.16
N THR A 50 11.17 11.84 56.92
CA THR A 50 10.27 10.72 56.58
C THR A 50 9.39 10.99 55.32
N SER A 51 9.00 12.25 55.04
CA SER A 51 8.15 12.56 53.88
C SER A 51 8.96 12.60 52.58
N ILE A 52 10.22 12.94 52.65
CA ILE A 52 11.14 12.95 51.50
C ILE A 52 11.51 11.51 51.14
N GLU A 53 11.85 10.69 52.13
CA GLU A 53 12.13 9.25 51.92
C GLU A 53 10.95 8.51 51.33
N ASP A 54 9.70 8.79 51.75
CA ASP A 54 8.49 8.20 51.19
C ASP A 54 8.28 8.59 49.72
N LEU A 55 8.63 9.82 49.33
CA LEU A 55 8.53 10.30 47.94
C LEU A 55 9.63 9.66 47.07
N GLU A 56 10.84 9.52 47.58
CA GLU A 56 11.92 8.83 46.86
C GLU A 56 11.59 7.35 46.61
N ILE A 57 11.02 6.65 47.59
CA ILE A 57 10.58 5.27 47.44
C ILE A 57 9.49 5.16 46.36
N LYS A 58 8.53 6.09 46.34
CA LYS A 58 7.49 6.12 45.31
C LYS A 58 8.05 6.42 43.91
N LEU A 59 9.01 7.36 43.82
CA LEU A 59 9.67 7.70 42.58
C LEU A 59 10.39 6.47 41.99
N ILE A 60 11.20 5.78 42.80
CA ILE A 60 11.89 4.56 42.37
C ILE A 60 10.90 3.50 41.91
N ALA A 61 9.78 3.32 42.62
CA ALA A 61 8.75 2.36 42.21
C ALA A 61 8.06 2.72 40.90
N GLU A 62 7.85 4.01 40.62
CA GLU A 62 7.29 4.47 39.36
C GLU A 62 8.32 4.37 38.22
N GLU A 63 9.59 4.68 38.49
CA GLU A 63 10.68 4.47 37.51
C GLU A 63 10.80 2.99 37.11
N ASP A 64 10.74 2.07 38.04
CA ASP A 64 10.74 0.63 37.76
C ASP A 64 9.55 0.20 36.91
N LYS A 65 8.35 0.72 37.20
CA LYS A 65 7.14 0.48 36.38
C LYS A 65 7.33 1.03 34.96
N TYR A 66 7.86 2.24 34.82
CA TYR A 66 8.14 2.85 33.55
C TYR A 66 9.13 2.03 32.72
N VAL A 67 10.24 1.64 33.29
CA VAL A 67 11.26 0.80 32.63
C VAL A 67 10.64 -0.53 32.16
N ARG A 68 9.82 -1.15 33.01
CA ARG A 68 9.10 -2.39 32.65
C ARG A 68 8.15 -2.15 31.50
N LEU A 69 7.35 -1.07 31.55
CA LEU A 69 6.40 -0.73 30.50
C LEU A 69 7.10 -0.48 29.16
N VAL A 70 8.22 0.24 29.16
CA VAL A 70 9.03 0.48 27.96
C VAL A 70 9.56 -0.84 27.38
N ALA A 71 10.01 -1.75 28.22
CA ALA A 71 10.48 -3.07 27.79
C ALA A 71 9.34 -3.90 27.17
N GLU A 72 8.18 -3.91 27.83
CA GLU A 72 6.97 -4.60 27.33
C GLU A 72 6.49 -4.00 26.00
N PHE A 73 6.47 -2.66 25.88
CA PHE A 73 6.09 -1.98 24.65
C PHE A 73 7.06 -2.29 23.51
N THR A 74 8.36 -2.30 23.79
CA THR A 74 9.38 -2.66 22.79
C THR A 74 9.20 -4.10 22.30
N ASN A 75 8.94 -5.03 23.22
CA ASN A 75 8.67 -6.43 22.88
C ASN A 75 7.36 -6.57 22.08
N TYR A 76 6.32 -5.83 22.46
CA TYR A 76 5.05 -5.78 21.73
C TYR A 76 5.26 -5.28 20.30
N ARG A 77 5.94 -4.15 20.11
CA ARG A 77 6.26 -3.62 18.78
C ARG A 77 6.97 -4.64 17.90
N ARG A 78 8.00 -5.30 18.44
CA ARG A 78 8.74 -6.33 17.72
C ARG A 78 7.83 -7.49 17.32
N ARG A 79 6.97 -7.97 18.23
CA ARG A 79 6.02 -9.04 17.94
C ARG A 79 5.04 -8.66 16.84
N VAL A 80 4.43 -7.47 16.92
CA VAL A 80 3.49 -6.97 15.90
C VAL A 80 4.16 -6.87 14.54
N GLN A 81 5.40 -6.38 14.45
CA GLN A 81 6.14 -6.33 13.19
C GLN A 81 6.36 -7.73 12.59
N GLN A 82 6.66 -8.71 13.41
CA GLN A 82 6.81 -10.10 12.98
C GLN A 82 5.47 -10.69 12.50
N GLU A 83 4.38 -10.42 13.21
CA GLU A 83 3.03 -10.86 12.84
C GLU A 83 2.58 -10.26 11.50
N ILE A 84 2.80 -8.95 11.28
CA ILE A 84 2.51 -8.26 10.03
C ILE A 84 3.32 -8.86 8.88
N SER A 85 4.64 -9.06 9.09
CA SER A 85 5.51 -9.67 8.08
C SER A 85 5.06 -11.09 7.72
N ALA A 86 4.74 -11.90 8.73
CA ALA A 86 4.25 -13.26 8.53
C ALA A 86 2.87 -13.30 7.84
N ALA A 87 1.98 -12.38 8.17
CA ALA A 87 0.68 -12.25 7.51
C ALA A 87 0.84 -11.90 6.03
N ARG A 88 1.73 -10.92 5.72
CA ARG A 88 2.05 -10.55 4.34
C ARG A 88 2.62 -11.72 3.55
N GLN A 89 3.58 -12.45 4.13
CA GLN A 89 4.17 -13.63 3.46
C GLN A 89 3.15 -14.72 3.19
N ARG A 90 2.23 -14.96 4.14
CA ARG A 90 1.13 -15.92 3.95
C ARG A 90 0.21 -15.49 2.80
N GLY A 91 -0.26 -14.23 2.79
CA GLY A 91 -1.09 -13.72 1.71
C GLY A 91 -0.41 -13.79 0.34
N GLN A 92 0.90 -13.49 0.26
CA GLN A 92 1.67 -13.66 -0.98
C GLN A 92 1.76 -15.13 -1.41
N ALA A 93 2.00 -16.05 -0.48
CA ALA A 93 2.08 -17.48 -0.78
C ALA A 93 0.74 -18.06 -1.26
N ASP A 94 -0.36 -17.64 -0.65
CA ASP A 94 -1.70 -18.09 -1.03
C ASP A 94 -2.07 -17.58 -2.43
N LEU A 95 -1.79 -16.31 -2.73
CA LEU A 95 -1.96 -15.74 -4.07
C LEU A 95 -1.14 -16.50 -5.11
N LEU A 96 0.17 -16.70 -4.85
CA LEU A 96 1.05 -17.39 -5.80
C LEU A 96 0.63 -18.84 -6.04
N ARG A 97 0.07 -19.52 -5.06
CA ARG A 97 -0.39 -20.92 -5.22
C ARG A 97 -1.49 -21.03 -6.27
N GLY A 98 -2.48 -20.12 -6.27
CA GLY A 98 -3.52 -20.08 -7.31
C GLY A 98 -2.94 -19.83 -8.69
N PHE A 99 -1.97 -18.90 -8.81
CA PHE A 99 -1.30 -18.65 -10.10
C PHE A 99 -0.42 -19.80 -10.60
N LEU A 100 0.18 -20.60 -9.70
CA LEU A 100 0.92 -21.80 -10.12
C LEU A 100 0.00 -22.83 -10.78
N GLU A 101 -1.22 -23.01 -10.28
CA GLU A 101 -2.19 -23.91 -10.92
C GLU A 101 -2.57 -23.44 -12.34
N VAL A 102 -2.70 -22.12 -12.55
CA VAL A 102 -2.96 -21.55 -13.88
C VAL A 102 -1.76 -21.77 -14.80
N LEU A 103 -0.53 -21.66 -14.27
CA LEU A 103 0.69 -21.92 -15.02
C LEU A 103 0.76 -23.40 -15.48
N ASP A 104 0.43 -24.34 -14.60
CA ASP A 104 0.39 -25.79 -14.93
C ASP A 104 -0.59 -26.07 -16.07
N ASP A 105 -1.76 -25.43 -16.06
CA ASP A 105 -2.75 -25.54 -17.13
C ASP A 105 -2.24 -24.94 -18.45
N LEU A 106 -1.52 -23.80 -18.39
CA LEU A 106 -0.90 -23.18 -19.58
C LEU A 106 0.20 -24.06 -20.15
N GLU A 107 1.04 -24.66 -19.31
CA GLU A 107 2.07 -25.61 -19.72
C GLU A 107 1.44 -26.82 -20.43
N ARG A 108 0.35 -27.37 -19.88
CA ARG A 108 -0.39 -28.47 -20.50
C ARG A 108 -0.92 -28.12 -21.89
N VAL A 109 -1.42 -26.87 -22.07
CA VAL A 109 -1.86 -26.39 -23.40
C VAL A 109 -0.67 -26.25 -24.33
N SER A 110 0.47 -25.75 -23.85
CA SER A 110 1.68 -25.53 -24.67
C SER A 110 2.35 -26.84 -25.13
N GLU A 111 2.22 -27.94 -24.37
CA GLU A 111 2.74 -29.27 -24.67
C GLU A 111 1.84 -30.06 -25.62
N THR A 112 0.66 -29.51 -25.99
CA THR A 112 -0.26 -30.19 -26.89
C THR A 112 0.34 -30.33 -28.29
N ASP A 113 0.33 -31.53 -28.83
CA ASP A 113 0.82 -31.78 -30.19
C ASP A 113 -0.09 -31.13 -31.24
N VAL A 114 0.45 -30.11 -31.89
CA VAL A 114 -0.23 -29.32 -32.92
C VAL A 114 -0.63 -30.12 -34.13
N ASN A 115 0.08 -31.26 -34.41
CA ASN A 115 -0.22 -32.13 -35.56
C ASN A 115 -1.43 -33.04 -35.31
N SER A 116 -1.72 -33.34 -34.04
CA SER A 116 -2.84 -34.23 -33.65
C SER A 116 -4.06 -33.51 -33.12
N THR A 117 -3.93 -32.20 -32.81
CA THR A 117 -4.98 -31.41 -32.17
C THR A 117 -5.53 -30.35 -33.12
N SER A 118 -6.84 -30.16 -33.12
CA SER A 118 -7.46 -29.11 -33.92
C SER A 118 -7.20 -27.72 -33.32
N VAL A 119 -7.06 -26.70 -34.17
CA VAL A 119 -6.96 -25.30 -33.75
C VAL A 119 -8.12 -24.92 -32.84
N LYS A 120 -9.33 -25.42 -33.12
CA LYS A 120 -10.52 -25.18 -32.29
C LYS A 120 -10.32 -25.68 -30.86
N THR A 121 -9.83 -26.91 -30.70
CA THR A 121 -9.55 -27.49 -29.36
C THR A 121 -8.48 -26.71 -28.61
N LEU A 122 -7.46 -26.22 -29.32
CA LEU A 122 -6.40 -25.40 -28.73
C LEU A 122 -6.96 -24.06 -28.21
N VAL A 123 -7.80 -23.37 -29.03
CA VAL A 123 -8.46 -22.12 -28.62
C VAL A 123 -9.39 -22.32 -27.44
N GLU A 124 -10.14 -23.44 -27.42
CA GLU A 124 -11.00 -23.80 -26.28
C GLU A 124 -10.16 -24.02 -25.00
N GLY A 125 -9.01 -24.69 -25.12
CA GLY A 125 -8.05 -24.89 -24.03
C GLY A 125 -7.52 -23.57 -23.47
N ILE A 126 -7.08 -22.65 -24.34
CA ILE A 126 -6.64 -21.30 -23.93
C ILE A 126 -7.75 -20.54 -23.21
N GLY A 127 -8.98 -20.63 -23.73
CA GLY A 127 -10.14 -19.98 -23.10
C GLY A 127 -10.50 -20.56 -21.71
N LEU A 128 -10.14 -21.83 -21.44
CA LEU A 128 -10.27 -22.43 -20.12
C LEU A 128 -9.21 -21.85 -19.14
N VAL A 129 -7.97 -21.72 -19.58
CA VAL A 129 -6.89 -21.12 -18.82
C VAL A 129 -7.19 -19.67 -18.49
N GLU A 130 -7.69 -18.90 -19.48
CA GLU A 130 -8.09 -17.50 -19.27
C GLU A 130 -9.17 -17.37 -18.18
N ARG A 131 -10.21 -18.19 -18.25
CA ARG A 131 -11.30 -18.19 -17.25
C ARG A 131 -10.78 -18.53 -15.85
N LYS A 132 -9.89 -19.53 -15.74
CA LYS A 132 -9.29 -19.89 -14.47
C LYS A 132 -8.43 -18.75 -13.91
N TYR A 133 -7.65 -18.08 -14.78
CA TYR A 133 -6.88 -16.91 -14.39
C TYR A 133 -7.77 -15.79 -13.84
N GLN A 134 -8.89 -15.50 -14.52
CA GLN A 134 -9.86 -14.51 -14.05
C GLN A 134 -10.47 -14.90 -12.70
N GLN A 135 -10.81 -16.17 -12.52
CA GLN A 135 -11.33 -16.68 -11.27
C GLN A 135 -10.33 -16.53 -10.11
N GLU A 136 -9.04 -16.81 -10.34
CA GLU A 136 -8.00 -16.61 -9.31
C GLU A 136 -7.84 -15.12 -8.95
N LEU A 137 -7.97 -14.21 -9.91
CA LEU A 137 -7.99 -12.77 -9.64
C LEU A 137 -9.19 -12.37 -8.77
N GLU A 138 -10.39 -12.88 -9.09
CA GLU A 138 -11.60 -12.61 -8.30
C GLU A 138 -11.48 -13.16 -6.87
N LEU A 139 -10.94 -14.37 -6.70
CA LEU A 139 -10.67 -14.96 -5.38
C LEU A 139 -9.65 -14.14 -4.57
N ALA A 140 -8.71 -13.50 -5.25
CA ALA A 140 -7.77 -12.57 -4.64
C ALA A 140 -8.38 -11.18 -4.33
N GLY A 141 -9.66 -10.95 -4.64
CA GLY A 141 -10.35 -9.67 -4.45
C GLY A 141 -10.06 -8.64 -5.53
N VAL A 142 -9.51 -9.07 -6.67
CA VAL A 142 -9.25 -8.19 -7.81
C VAL A 142 -10.47 -8.12 -8.71
N GLU A 143 -10.98 -6.92 -8.95
CA GLU A 143 -12.09 -6.66 -9.86
C GLU A 143 -11.57 -6.09 -11.19
N SER A 144 -12.15 -6.56 -12.30
CA SER A 144 -11.85 -6.04 -13.63
C SER A 144 -12.69 -4.80 -13.93
N ILE A 145 -12.07 -3.79 -14.58
CA ILE A 145 -12.71 -2.58 -15.08
C ILE A 145 -12.77 -2.72 -16.62
N ASP A 146 -13.96 -3.01 -17.13
CA ASP A 146 -14.23 -3.16 -18.56
C ASP A 146 -15.36 -2.19 -18.99
N PRO A 147 -15.01 -0.90 -19.18
CA PRO A 147 -15.99 0.18 -19.28
C PRO A 147 -16.54 0.37 -20.70
N LEU A 148 -16.66 -0.68 -21.51
CA LEU A 148 -17.18 -0.59 -22.88
C LEU A 148 -18.58 0.03 -22.89
N GLY A 149 -18.77 1.13 -23.62
CA GLY A 149 -20.04 1.85 -23.72
C GLY A 149 -20.37 2.77 -22.53
N GLU A 150 -19.56 2.78 -21.49
CA GLU A 150 -19.72 3.68 -20.35
C GLU A 150 -19.17 5.08 -20.64
N VAL A 151 -19.58 6.06 -19.85
CA VAL A 151 -19.04 7.42 -19.91
C VAL A 151 -17.59 7.41 -19.44
N PHE A 152 -16.71 8.06 -20.21
CA PHE A 152 -15.30 8.15 -19.88
C PHE A 152 -15.07 8.80 -18.50
N ASN A 153 -14.33 8.11 -17.65
CA ASN A 153 -13.94 8.60 -16.33
C ASN A 153 -12.42 8.58 -16.16
N PRO A 154 -11.76 9.75 -16.06
CA PRO A 154 -10.30 9.84 -15.93
C PRO A 154 -9.73 9.18 -14.66
N GLN A 155 -10.55 8.91 -13.65
CA GLN A 155 -10.09 8.26 -12.43
C GLN A 155 -9.71 6.79 -12.63
N PHE A 156 -10.36 6.10 -13.58
CA PHE A 156 -10.15 4.66 -13.82
C PHE A 156 -9.77 4.36 -15.27
N MET A 157 -9.82 5.36 -16.17
CA MET A 157 -9.63 5.18 -17.63
C MET A 157 -8.59 6.15 -18.15
N GLU A 158 -7.80 5.66 -19.12
CA GLU A 158 -6.85 6.45 -19.90
C GLU A 158 -7.32 6.45 -21.37
N GLY A 159 -7.65 7.63 -21.89
CA GLY A 159 -8.05 7.79 -23.31
C GLY A 159 -6.81 7.75 -24.21
N MET A 160 -6.71 6.69 -25.04
CA MET A 160 -5.60 6.50 -25.98
C MET A 160 -5.88 7.09 -27.35
N ALA A 161 -7.15 7.10 -27.76
CA ALA A 161 -7.60 7.58 -29.06
C ALA A 161 -9.03 8.10 -29.00
N THR A 162 -9.42 8.86 -30.02
CA THR A 162 -10.80 9.25 -30.25
C THR A 162 -11.30 8.61 -31.54
N VAL A 163 -12.56 8.18 -31.54
CA VAL A 163 -13.27 7.63 -32.70
C VAL A 163 -14.40 8.58 -33.06
N SER A 164 -14.44 9.01 -34.32
CA SER A 164 -15.52 9.88 -34.81
C SER A 164 -16.85 9.15 -34.80
N THR A 165 -17.91 9.82 -34.38
CA THR A 165 -19.29 9.34 -34.43
C THR A 165 -20.23 10.46 -34.93
N GLU A 166 -21.28 10.06 -35.67
CA GLU A 166 -22.38 10.98 -36.03
C GLU A 166 -23.49 11.01 -34.96
N ASN A 167 -23.42 10.08 -33.98
CA ASN A 167 -24.39 9.95 -32.92
C ASN A 167 -23.99 10.77 -31.69
N SER A 168 -24.66 11.88 -31.46
CA SER A 168 -24.41 12.74 -30.29
C SER A 168 -24.64 12.05 -28.94
N GLU A 169 -25.43 10.97 -28.88
CA GLU A 169 -25.65 10.21 -27.64
C GLU A 169 -24.45 9.36 -27.25
N GLU A 170 -23.51 9.12 -28.14
CA GLU A 170 -22.30 8.36 -27.89
C GLU A 170 -21.13 9.24 -27.50
N GLU A 171 -21.25 10.55 -27.65
CA GLU A 171 -20.16 11.48 -27.31
C GLU A 171 -19.68 11.29 -25.86
N GLY A 172 -18.36 11.14 -25.69
CA GLY A 172 -17.75 10.94 -24.39
C GLY A 172 -17.87 9.53 -23.81
N LYS A 173 -18.48 8.58 -24.55
CA LYS A 173 -18.52 7.17 -24.15
C LYS A 173 -17.32 6.40 -24.71
N VAL A 174 -17.00 5.33 -24.05
CA VAL A 174 -15.93 4.40 -24.46
C VAL A 174 -16.39 3.61 -25.69
N SER A 175 -15.65 3.74 -26.78
CA SER A 175 -15.92 3.02 -28.02
C SER A 175 -15.26 1.64 -28.07
N GLU A 176 -14.07 1.52 -27.48
CA GLU A 176 -13.31 0.26 -27.43
C GLU A 176 -12.41 0.23 -26.20
N VAL A 177 -12.20 -0.96 -25.65
CA VAL A 177 -11.29 -1.19 -24.52
C VAL A 177 -10.07 -1.96 -25.03
N PHE A 178 -8.96 -1.26 -25.26
CA PHE A 178 -7.69 -1.88 -25.66
C PHE A 178 -7.06 -2.70 -24.55
N GLN A 179 -7.24 -2.25 -23.30
CA GLN A 179 -6.70 -2.93 -22.13
C GLN A 179 -7.64 -2.70 -20.94
N LYS A 180 -8.11 -3.81 -20.33
CA LYS A 180 -8.93 -3.74 -19.12
C LYS A 180 -8.13 -3.15 -17.95
N GLY A 181 -8.79 -2.37 -17.13
CA GLY A 181 -8.29 -1.93 -15.84
C GLY A 181 -8.50 -3.00 -14.77
N TYR A 182 -7.84 -2.82 -13.64
CA TYR A 182 -8.04 -3.68 -12.47
C TYR A 182 -7.93 -2.88 -11.19
N ARG A 183 -8.74 -3.25 -10.19
CA ARG A 183 -8.65 -2.72 -8.83
C ARG A 183 -8.63 -3.86 -7.82
N LEU A 184 -8.00 -3.62 -6.67
CA LEU A 184 -8.04 -4.49 -5.52
C LEU A 184 -8.69 -3.70 -4.40
N GLU A 185 -9.92 -4.09 -4.02
CA GLU A 185 -10.74 -3.29 -3.13
C GLU A 185 -10.81 -1.82 -3.59
N ASP A 186 -10.39 -0.85 -2.76
CA ASP A 186 -10.37 0.58 -3.11
C ASP A 186 -9.11 1.02 -3.85
N LYS A 187 -8.12 0.12 -4.03
CA LYS A 187 -6.85 0.45 -4.65
C LYS A 187 -6.84 0.14 -6.13
N LEU A 188 -6.73 1.17 -6.97
CA LEU A 188 -6.51 1.00 -8.39
C LEU A 188 -5.14 0.37 -8.66
N LEU A 189 -5.12 -0.81 -9.31
CA LEU A 189 -3.90 -1.50 -9.73
C LEU A 189 -3.42 -1.03 -11.10
N ARG A 190 -4.38 -0.81 -12.02
CA ARG A 190 -4.13 -0.37 -13.40
C ARG A 190 -5.39 0.28 -13.97
N VAL A 191 -5.25 1.41 -14.65
CA VAL A 191 -6.34 2.04 -15.40
C VAL A 191 -6.72 1.22 -16.64
N ALA A 192 -7.97 1.32 -17.09
CA ALA A 192 -8.38 0.79 -18.39
C ALA A 192 -7.90 1.73 -19.50
N ARG A 193 -7.33 1.18 -20.59
CA ARG A 193 -6.96 1.95 -21.77
C ARG A 193 -8.03 1.82 -22.83
N VAL A 194 -8.57 2.96 -23.23
CA VAL A 194 -9.79 3.02 -24.04
C VAL A 194 -9.68 4.01 -25.18
N SER A 195 -10.50 3.83 -26.21
CA SER A 195 -10.87 4.90 -27.13
C SER A 195 -12.23 5.48 -26.76
N VAL A 196 -12.44 6.75 -27.07
CA VAL A 196 -13.64 7.50 -26.69
C VAL A 196 -14.29 8.07 -27.94
N PHE A 197 -15.60 7.98 -28.04
CA PHE A 197 -16.35 8.61 -29.12
C PHE A 197 -16.29 10.14 -29.01
N LYS A 198 -16.06 10.77 -30.16
CA LYS A 198 -16.10 12.22 -30.31
C LYS A 198 -16.96 12.56 -31.50
N VAL A 199 -17.93 13.45 -31.34
CA VAL A 199 -18.72 13.96 -32.44
C VAL A 199 -17.85 14.87 -33.29
N ASP A 200 -17.83 14.61 -34.62
CA ASP A 200 -17.19 15.49 -35.56
C ASP A 200 -17.97 16.82 -35.60
N SER A 201 -17.31 17.89 -35.15
CA SER A 201 -17.86 19.24 -35.35
C SER A 201 -17.68 19.63 -36.80
N PRO A 202 -18.73 20.10 -37.46
CA PRO A 202 -18.71 20.51 -38.87
C PRO A 202 -17.75 21.70 -39.12
#